data_10716a3b16e73c07fc67b81547b18fa4
#
_entry.id   10716a3b16e73c07fc67b81547b18fa4
#
_cell.length_a   1.000
_cell.length_b   1.000
_cell.length_c   1.000
_cell.angle_alpha   90.00
_cell.angle_beta   90.00
_cell.angle_gamma   90.00
#
_symmetry.space_group_name_H-M   'P 1'
#
loop_
_entity.id
_entity.type
_entity.pdbx_description
1 polymer ?
#
loop_
_entity_poly.entity_id
_entity_poly.type
_entity_poly.pdbx_seq_one_letter_code
_entity_poly.pdbx_strand_id
1 'polypeptide(L)'
;MEVKDLITFEVNGKKCVAFVRKLTERECGRLMGCDDAAIDIIENCGVSRSAQYKIYGNSIVVDVLYYIFRNAFIPQFRSDATDLFGAMNAIRGEWNAEHPLRVATLCSGYDSQFMALDRLERDFPPFKYKRVFSADFNPENKKPTDEQPQNVAHRALFPDCPNLGDITKIDWAATQEKYGEVDMLFYSTPCQSISQAGLQHGFEEGSGTRSSIIWTVRDALRILQPRFACLENVAAMVSQKFKPMFDLWREETDRLGYASFAKLLNAKDYGVPQNRNRIFLFSVHKEKNGGEANYNFPKPFALKTKLKDVLEDSVDTRYYLNPVKVQEFVKKNLVKIQEYAAASDEPIAKMPEELKDWMKGYSASDGGKMPTVGEKGAADDDANTDSASNE
;
A
#
# COMPACT_ATOMS: atom_id res chain seq x y z
N MET A 1 -32.00 14.32 18.38
CA MET A 1 -32.54 14.09 17.02
C MET A 1 -33.35 12.82 17.07
N GLU A 2 -34.65 12.91 16.89
CA GLU A 2 -35.47 11.71 16.74
C GLU A 2 -35.12 11.01 15.43
N VAL A 3 -35.46 9.72 15.28
CA VAL A 3 -35.25 8.95 14.03
C VAL A 3 -35.77 9.69 12.77
N LYS A 4 -36.73 10.59 12.92
CA LYS A 4 -37.28 11.48 11.87
C LYS A 4 -36.33 12.55 11.37
N ASP A 5 -35.25 12.85 12.08
CA ASP A 5 -34.25 13.86 11.66
C ASP A 5 -33.08 13.24 10.88
N LEU A 6 -33.10 11.93 10.68
CA LEU A 6 -32.17 11.23 9.81
C LEU A 6 -32.44 11.60 8.36
N ILE A 7 -31.37 11.68 7.59
CA ILE A 7 -31.51 11.92 6.16
C ILE A 7 -32.14 10.70 5.55
N THR A 8 -33.43 10.84 5.33
CA THR A 8 -34.19 9.92 4.54
C THR A 8 -34.23 10.41 3.10
N PHE A 9 -34.00 9.50 2.17
CA PHE A 9 -34.17 9.73 0.76
C PHE A 9 -34.94 8.56 0.17
N GLU A 10 -35.58 8.78 -0.96
CA GLU A 10 -36.41 7.75 -1.61
C GLU A 10 -35.64 7.18 -2.80
N VAL A 11 -35.59 5.84 -2.87
CA VAL A 11 -35.02 5.11 -4.01
C VAL A 11 -36.03 4.04 -4.41
N ASN A 12 -36.47 4.07 -5.66
CA ASN A 12 -37.43 3.10 -6.21
C ASN A 12 -38.70 2.96 -5.33
N GLY A 13 -39.22 4.08 -4.80
CA GLY A 13 -40.41 4.08 -3.94
C GLY A 13 -40.19 3.61 -2.50
N LYS A 14 -38.94 3.35 -2.09
CA LYS A 14 -38.58 2.95 -0.72
C LYS A 14 -37.86 4.05 0.02
N LYS A 15 -38.30 4.35 1.24
CA LYS A 15 -37.59 5.24 2.14
C LYS A 15 -36.31 4.58 2.63
N CYS A 16 -35.19 5.27 2.42
CA CYS A 16 -33.85 4.83 2.79
C CYS A 16 -33.25 5.80 3.79
N VAL A 17 -32.39 5.30 4.66
CA VAL A 17 -31.65 6.12 5.62
C VAL A 17 -30.17 6.00 5.29
N ALA A 18 -29.48 7.15 5.21
CA ALA A 18 -28.04 7.17 4.96
C ALA A 18 -27.25 7.13 6.26
N PHE A 19 -26.29 6.24 6.30
CA PHE A 19 -25.23 6.21 7.30
C PHE A 19 -23.91 6.49 6.60
N VAL A 20 -23.06 7.29 7.24
CA VAL A 20 -21.72 7.54 6.75
C VAL A 20 -20.76 7.21 7.90
N ARG A 21 -19.79 6.36 7.60
CA ARG A 21 -18.73 6.00 8.53
C ARG A 21 -17.36 6.04 7.87
N LYS A 22 -16.33 6.13 8.67
CA LYS A 22 -14.96 5.88 8.24
C LYS A 22 -14.78 4.37 8.06
N LEU A 23 -13.87 3.99 7.18
CA LEU A 23 -13.38 2.62 7.16
C LEU A 23 -12.61 2.35 8.46
N THR A 24 -12.66 1.11 8.94
CA THR A 24 -11.82 0.66 10.04
C THR A 24 -10.37 0.47 9.57
N GLU A 25 -9.44 0.34 10.49
CA GLU A 25 -8.05 0.02 10.20
C GLU A 25 -7.95 -1.31 9.46
N ARG A 26 -8.73 -2.31 9.88
CA ARG A 26 -8.83 -3.64 9.25
C ARG A 26 -9.31 -3.55 7.80
N GLU A 27 -10.38 -2.81 7.56
CA GLU A 27 -10.90 -2.59 6.21
C GLU A 27 -9.87 -1.87 5.31
N CYS A 28 -9.11 -0.93 5.88
CA CYS A 28 -7.99 -0.30 5.16
C CYS A 28 -6.88 -1.31 4.83
N GLY A 29 -6.54 -2.22 5.76
CA GLY A 29 -5.60 -3.31 5.52
C GLY A 29 -6.06 -4.24 4.40
N ARG A 30 -7.33 -4.67 4.43
CA ARG A 30 -7.94 -5.50 3.37
C ARG A 30 -7.93 -4.80 2.00
N LEU A 31 -8.20 -3.48 1.97
CA LEU A 31 -8.08 -2.67 0.74
C LEU A 31 -6.65 -2.53 0.25
N MET A 32 -5.65 -2.81 1.09
CA MET A 32 -4.25 -2.89 0.67
C MET A 32 -3.82 -4.31 0.28
N GLY A 33 -4.77 -5.28 0.29
CA GLY A 33 -4.52 -6.67 -0.06
C GLY A 33 -3.83 -7.47 1.05
N CYS A 34 -3.78 -6.93 2.29
CA CYS A 34 -3.32 -7.68 3.45
C CYS A 34 -4.34 -8.76 3.81
N ASP A 35 -3.88 -9.95 4.15
CA ASP A 35 -4.73 -10.98 4.74
C ASP A 35 -5.03 -10.65 6.22
N ASP A 36 -6.10 -11.22 6.74
CA ASP A 36 -6.55 -10.93 8.11
C ASP A 36 -5.50 -11.34 9.16
N ALA A 37 -4.69 -12.37 8.90
CA ALA A 37 -3.63 -12.78 9.82
C ALA A 37 -2.52 -11.72 9.94
N ALA A 38 -2.11 -11.12 8.83
CA ALA A 38 -1.16 -10.00 8.84
C ALA A 38 -1.76 -8.76 9.52
N ILE A 39 -3.05 -8.49 9.30
CA ILE A 39 -3.75 -7.38 9.96
C ILE A 39 -3.81 -7.62 11.46
N ASP A 40 -4.13 -8.84 11.93
CA ASP A 40 -4.14 -9.20 13.35
C ASP A 40 -2.78 -8.94 14.01
N ILE A 41 -1.68 -9.27 13.33
CA ILE A 41 -0.33 -8.99 13.81
C ILE A 41 -0.10 -7.47 13.97
N ILE A 42 -0.49 -6.67 12.97
CA ILE A 42 -0.32 -5.20 12.98
C ILE A 42 -1.19 -4.56 14.06
N GLU A 43 -2.43 -5.01 14.26
CA GLU A 43 -3.33 -4.52 15.31
C GLU A 43 -2.77 -4.78 16.71
N ASN A 44 -2.08 -5.91 16.90
CA ASN A 44 -1.57 -6.35 18.20
C ASN A 44 -0.10 -5.98 18.47
N CYS A 45 0.64 -5.39 17.52
CA CYS A 45 2.07 -5.09 17.69
C CYS A 45 2.35 -3.76 18.44
N GLY A 46 1.33 -3.07 18.92
CA GLY A 46 1.48 -1.80 19.65
C GLY A 46 1.49 -0.54 18.77
N VAL A 47 1.20 -0.66 17.48
CA VAL A 47 1.00 0.49 16.58
C VAL A 47 -0.36 1.11 16.83
N SER A 48 -0.40 2.42 17.14
CA SER A 48 -1.66 3.12 17.37
C SER A 48 -2.56 3.12 16.14
N ARG A 49 -3.88 3.20 16.34
CA ARG A 49 -4.89 3.19 15.27
C ARG A 49 -4.64 4.27 14.20
N SER A 50 -4.34 5.50 14.62
CA SER A 50 -4.02 6.59 13.68
C SER A 50 -2.77 6.30 12.86
N ALA A 51 -1.77 5.63 13.45
CA ALA A 51 -0.56 5.21 12.75
C ALA A 51 -0.85 4.04 11.78
N GLN A 52 -1.77 3.12 12.13
CA GLN A 52 -2.20 2.04 11.21
C GLN A 52 -2.81 2.61 9.93
N TYR A 53 -3.68 3.61 9.99
CA TYR A 53 -4.17 4.30 8.78
C TYR A 53 -3.04 4.88 7.93
N LYS A 54 -2.01 5.48 8.57
CA LYS A 54 -0.88 6.07 7.86
C LYS A 54 -0.02 5.00 7.18
N ILE A 55 0.30 3.91 7.86
CA ILE A 55 1.13 2.84 7.28
C ILE A 55 0.40 2.13 6.14
N TYR A 56 -0.91 1.84 6.27
CA TYR A 56 -1.69 1.30 5.15
C TYR A 56 -1.80 2.29 3.99
N GLY A 57 -2.09 3.57 4.27
CA GLY A 57 -2.22 4.60 3.24
C GLY A 57 -0.94 4.82 2.42
N ASN A 58 0.22 4.68 3.06
CA ASN A 58 1.53 4.84 2.42
C ASN A 58 2.04 3.55 1.75
N SER A 59 1.38 2.42 1.95
CA SER A 59 1.82 1.12 1.45
C SER A 59 1.46 0.89 -0.02
N ILE A 60 1.96 -0.21 -0.55
CA ILE A 60 1.68 -0.71 -1.90
C ILE A 60 0.67 -1.86 -1.78
N VAL A 61 -0.28 -1.92 -2.73
CA VAL A 61 -1.28 -2.99 -2.75
C VAL A 61 -0.61 -4.33 -3.04
N VAL A 62 -0.75 -5.28 -2.12
CA VAL A 62 -0.11 -6.61 -2.16
C VAL A 62 -0.47 -7.37 -3.43
N ASP A 63 -1.73 -7.31 -3.88
CA ASP A 63 -2.18 -7.99 -5.10
C ASP A 63 -1.45 -7.51 -6.35
N VAL A 64 -1.20 -6.21 -6.47
CA VAL A 64 -0.46 -5.66 -7.62
C VAL A 64 0.97 -6.20 -7.63
N LEU A 65 1.64 -6.19 -6.46
CA LEU A 65 2.99 -6.74 -6.31
C LEU A 65 3.02 -8.26 -6.60
N TYR A 66 2.03 -8.99 -6.10
CA TYR A 66 1.90 -10.42 -6.35
C TYR A 66 1.90 -10.74 -7.85
N TYR A 67 1.09 -10.03 -8.64
CA TYR A 67 1.04 -10.27 -10.09
C TYR A 67 2.31 -9.81 -10.82
N ILE A 68 2.96 -8.72 -10.35
CA ILE A 68 4.28 -8.30 -10.87
C ILE A 68 5.31 -9.40 -10.64
N PHE A 69 5.44 -9.89 -9.41
CA PHE A 69 6.41 -10.92 -9.03
C PHE A 69 6.09 -12.27 -9.66
N ARG A 70 4.81 -12.63 -9.79
CA ARG A 70 4.40 -13.83 -10.49
C ARG A 70 4.89 -13.83 -11.94
N ASN A 71 4.74 -12.71 -12.64
CA ASN A 71 5.20 -12.59 -14.03
C ASN A 71 6.74 -12.52 -14.13
N ALA A 72 7.42 -12.06 -13.08
CA ALA A 72 8.89 -12.01 -13.05
C ALA A 72 9.51 -13.37 -12.74
N PHE A 73 8.96 -14.10 -11.76
CA PHE A 73 9.66 -15.21 -11.12
C PHE A 73 9.03 -16.58 -11.35
N ILE A 74 7.77 -16.65 -11.80
CA ILE A 74 7.10 -17.91 -12.07
C ILE A 74 7.14 -18.19 -13.58
N PRO A 75 7.90 -19.19 -14.02
CA PRO A 75 8.24 -19.40 -15.43
C PRO A 75 7.03 -19.48 -16.38
N GLN A 76 5.96 -20.16 -15.97
CA GLN A 76 4.75 -20.31 -16.78
C GLN A 76 4.00 -19.00 -17.08
N PHE A 77 4.33 -17.91 -16.40
CA PHE A 77 3.75 -16.58 -16.64
C PHE A 77 4.73 -15.62 -17.31
N ARG A 78 5.97 -16.05 -17.55
CA ARG A 78 6.96 -15.27 -18.30
C ARG A 78 6.62 -15.34 -19.79
N SER A 79 6.80 -14.25 -20.48
CA SER A 79 6.46 -14.12 -21.90
C SER A 79 7.43 -14.81 -22.86
N ASP A 80 8.57 -15.21 -22.35
CA ASP A 80 9.66 -15.87 -23.10
C ASP A 80 9.60 -17.41 -23.06
N ALA A 81 8.65 -17.98 -22.31
CA ALA A 81 8.42 -19.43 -22.25
C ALA A 81 7.68 -19.96 -23.51
N THR A 82 8.18 -19.63 -24.70
CA THR A 82 7.51 -19.95 -25.96
C THR A 82 7.97 -21.26 -26.61
N ASP A 83 8.98 -21.93 -26.05
CA ASP A 83 9.47 -23.20 -26.55
C ASP A 83 9.40 -24.34 -25.51
N LEU A 84 9.51 -25.59 -26.01
CA LEU A 84 9.46 -26.79 -25.19
C LEU A 84 10.60 -26.84 -24.14
N PHE A 85 11.78 -26.31 -24.46
CA PHE A 85 12.93 -26.25 -23.55
C PHE A 85 12.75 -25.18 -22.50
N GLY A 86 12.20 -24.03 -22.86
CA GLY A 86 11.77 -22.99 -21.90
C GLY A 86 10.71 -23.53 -20.95
N ALA A 87 9.73 -24.29 -21.44
CA ALA A 87 8.72 -24.94 -20.61
C ALA A 87 9.31 -26.02 -19.67
N MET A 88 10.30 -26.79 -20.09
CA MET A 88 10.96 -27.80 -19.25
C MET A 88 11.86 -27.19 -18.19
N ASN A 89 12.59 -26.11 -18.49
CA ASN A 89 13.33 -25.34 -17.49
C ASN A 89 12.38 -24.59 -16.54
N ALA A 90 11.20 -24.21 -17.04
CA ALA A 90 10.11 -23.64 -16.24
C ALA A 90 9.61 -24.57 -15.13
N ILE A 91 9.60 -25.89 -15.36
CA ILE A 91 9.13 -26.88 -14.38
C ILE A 91 10.08 -27.00 -13.19
N ARG A 92 11.39 -26.77 -13.37
CA ARG A 92 12.37 -26.83 -12.29
C ARG A 92 12.44 -25.58 -11.42
N GLY A 93 11.90 -24.45 -11.91
CA GLY A 93 11.96 -23.17 -11.21
C GLY A 93 13.40 -22.71 -10.92
N GLU A 94 13.77 -21.55 -11.38
CA GLU A 94 15.10 -20.96 -11.14
C GLU A 94 15.33 -20.70 -9.66
N TRP A 95 14.25 -20.30 -8.95
CA TRP A 95 14.25 -19.92 -7.55
C TRP A 95 13.56 -21.00 -6.71
N ASN A 96 14.35 -21.79 -6.00
CA ASN A 96 13.91 -22.96 -5.25
C ASN A 96 14.59 -23.04 -3.87
N ALA A 97 14.40 -24.14 -3.13
CA ALA A 97 14.94 -24.30 -1.79
C ALA A 97 16.48 -24.29 -1.72
N GLU A 98 17.18 -24.73 -2.79
CA GLU A 98 18.64 -24.70 -2.85
C GLU A 98 19.17 -23.31 -3.26
N HIS A 99 18.41 -22.62 -4.11
CA HIS A 99 18.74 -21.30 -4.63
C HIS A 99 17.54 -20.34 -4.48
N PRO A 100 17.22 -19.88 -3.26
CA PRO A 100 16.11 -18.96 -3.04
C PRO A 100 16.41 -17.57 -3.58
N LEU A 101 15.40 -16.90 -4.16
CA LEU A 101 15.49 -15.50 -4.57
C LEU A 101 15.82 -14.61 -3.36
N ARG A 102 16.96 -13.96 -3.36
CA ARG A 102 17.43 -13.12 -2.25
C ARG A 102 16.92 -11.69 -2.43
N VAL A 103 16.02 -11.25 -1.56
CA VAL A 103 15.27 -10.01 -1.71
C VAL A 103 15.63 -9.00 -0.61
N ALA A 104 15.93 -7.79 -1.02
CA ALA A 104 16.08 -6.64 -0.14
C ALA A 104 15.09 -5.52 -0.55
N THR A 105 14.68 -4.71 0.43
CA THR A 105 13.70 -3.64 0.22
C THR A 105 14.18 -2.32 0.83
N LEU A 106 13.93 -1.20 0.14
CA LEU A 106 14.30 0.15 0.58
C LEU A 106 13.07 1.06 0.59
N CYS A 107 12.96 1.88 1.63
CA CYS A 107 11.81 2.75 1.89
C CYS A 107 10.50 1.96 1.86
N SER A 108 10.49 0.81 2.51
CA SER A 108 9.54 -0.29 2.30
C SER A 108 8.31 -0.23 3.20
N GLY A 109 8.30 0.70 4.16
CA GLY A 109 7.23 0.76 5.16
C GLY A 109 7.21 -0.51 6.02
N TYR A 110 6.08 -1.20 6.06
CA TYR A 110 5.92 -2.48 6.75
C TYR A 110 6.13 -3.69 5.81
N ASP A 111 6.69 -3.47 4.61
CA ASP A 111 7.05 -4.52 3.63
C ASP A 111 5.90 -5.35 3.06
N SER A 112 4.90 -4.67 2.45
CA SER A 112 3.88 -5.34 1.62
C SER A 112 4.48 -6.17 0.47
N GLN A 113 5.72 -5.91 0.09
CA GLN A 113 6.53 -6.65 -0.87
C GLN A 113 6.76 -8.09 -0.40
N PHE A 114 7.11 -8.27 0.87
CA PHE A 114 7.30 -9.60 1.45
C PHE A 114 5.97 -10.34 1.57
N MET A 115 4.86 -9.66 1.91
CA MET A 115 3.54 -10.29 1.90
C MET A 115 3.17 -10.85 0.52
N ALA A 116 3.51 -10.12 -0.55
CA ALA A 116 3.28 -10.57 -1.91
C ALA A 116 4.14 -11.79 -2.29
N LEU A 117 5.40 -11.83 -1.81
CA LEU A 117 6.30 -12.96 -2.02
C LEU A 117 5.92 -14.17 -1.17
N ASP A 118 5.49 -13.99 0.08
CA ASP A 118 4.95 -15.06 0.93
C ASP A 118 3.72 -15.71 0.27
N ARG A 119 2.84 -14.89 -0.30
CA ARG A 119 1.69 -15.37 -1.06
C ARG A 119 2.13 -16.13 -2.32
N LEU A 120 3.15 -15.62 -3.02
CA LEU A 120 3.68 -16.28 -4.22
C LEU A 120 4.28 -17.64 -3.88
N GLU A 121 5.06 -17.71 -2.79
CA GLU A 121 5.65 -18.97 -2.30
C GLU A 121 4.58 -19.99 -1.86
N ARG A 122 3.49 -19.52 -1.26
CA ARG A 122 2.36 -20.36 -0.88
C ARG A 122 1.62 -20.92 -2.11
N ASP A 123 1.38 -20.06 -3.11
CA ASP A 123 0.59 -20.41 -4.30
C ASP A 123 1.42 -21.22 -5.30
N PHE A 124 2.75 -21.09 -5.26
CA PHE A 124 3.72 -21.81 -6.10
C PHE A 124 4.82 -22.45 -5.24
N PRO A 125 4.56 -23.55 -4.53
CA PRO A 125 5.48 -24.14 -3.56
C PRO A 125 6.91 -24.43 -4.01
N PRO A 126 7.21 -24.72 -5.30
CA PRO A 126 8.59 -24.83 -5.79
C PRO A 126 9.36 -23.51 -5.73
N PHE A 127 8.69 -22.36 -5.85
CA PHE A 127 9.31 -21.06 -5.71
C PHE A 127 9.68 -20.80 -4.26
N LYS A 128 10.94 -20.36 -4.04
CA LYS A 128 11.45 -19.97 -2.72
C LYS A 128 12.16 -18.64 -2.80
N TYR A 129 12.01 -17.86 -1.73
CA TYR A 129 12.74 -16.61 -1.57
C TYR A 129 13.30 -16.47 -0.15
N LYS A 130 14.25 -15.55 0.01
CA LYS A 130 14.87 -15.23 1.30
C LYS A 130 14.87 -13.72 1.49
N ARG A 131 14.35 -13.26 2.61
CA ARG A 131 14.49 -11.88 3.08
C ARG A 131 15.92 -11.63 3.49
N VAL A 132 16.58 -10.65 2.89
CA VAL A 132 17.99 -10.34 3.18
C VAL A 132 18.06 -9.21 4.19
N PHE A 133 17.48 -8.08 3.87
CA PHE A 133 17.26 -6.93 4.74
C PHE A 133 16.16 -6.04 4.18
N SER A 134 15.68 -5.17 5.04
CA SER A 134 14.81 -4.04 4.71
C SER A 134 15.49 -2.75 5.17
N ALA A 135 15.09 -1.61 4.65
CA ALA A 135 15.51 -0.31 5.15
C ALA A 135 14.35 0.69 5.03
N ASP A 136 13.90 1.19 6.18
CA ASP A 136 12.90 2.26 6.23
C ASP A 136 13.16 3.20 7.40
N PHE A 137 13.02 4.49 7.12
CA PHE A 137 13.19 5.55 8.11
C PHE A 137 12.36 6.78 7.73
N ASN A 138 11.61 7.29 8.69
CA ASN A 138 10.91 8.56 8.54
C ASN A 138 11.60 9.65 9.37
N PRO A 139 12.33 10.61 8.74
CA PRO A 139 13.05 11.66 9.46
C PRO A 139 12.13 12.67 10.18
N GLU A 140 10.84 12.76 9.81
CA GLU A 140 9.87 13.62 10.50
C GLU A 140 9.38 12.99 11.80
N ASN A 141 9.53 11.67 11.96
CA ASN A 141 9.18 10.99 13.18
C ASN A 141 10.35 11.10 14.17
N LYS A 142 10.13 11.75 15.31
CA LYS A 142 11.15 11.96 16.35
C LYS A 142 11.51 10.69 17.14
N LYS A 143 10.74 9.61 16.96
CA LYS A 143 11.03 8.33 17.63
C LYS A 143 12.28 7.67 17.04
N PRO A 144 13.02 6.87 17.81
CA PRO A 144 14.07 5.99 17.29
C PRO A 144 13.54 5.14 16.13
N THR A 145 14.43 4.76 15.22
CA THR A 145 14.06 4.02 13.99
C THR A 145 13.23 2.77 14.30
N ASP A 146 13.60 2.00 15.28
CA ASP A 146 12.95 0.75 15.70
C ASP A 146 11.60 0.95 16.42
N GLU A 147 11.32 2.16 16.89
CA GLU A 147 10.04 2.56 17.51
C GLU A 147 9.08 3.25 16.52
N GLN A 148 9.51 3.52 15.31
CA GLN A 148 8.63 4.11 14.29
C GLN A 148 7.55 3.10 13.87
N PRO A 149 6.29 3.51 13.70
CA PRO A 149 5.16 2.60 13.51
C PRO A 149 5.35 1.56 12.39
N GLN A 150 5.89 1.98 11.26
CA GLN A 150 6.14 1.07 10.12
C GLN A 150 7.20 0.01 10.47
N ASN A 151 8.22 0.37 11.25
CA ASN A 151 9.30 -0.54 11.64
C ASN A 151 8.87 -1.47 12.79
N VAL A 152 7.97 -1.00 13.66
CA VAL A 152 7.31 -1.86 14.65
C VAL A 152 6.46 -2.93 13.95
N ALA A 153 5.65 -2.52 12.96
CA ALA A 153 4.84 -3.44 12.18
C ALA A 153 5.70 -4.41 11.36
N HIS A 154 6.75 -3.91 10.67
CA HIS A 154 7.71 -4.75 9.96
C HIS A 154 8.32 -5.83 10.85
N ARG A 155 8.84 -5.46 12.01
CA ARG A 155 9.48 -6.40 12.95
C ARG A 155 8.51 -7.45 13.48
N ALA A 156 7.25 -7.08 13.68
CA ALA A 156 6.21 -8.02 14.09
C ALA A 156 5.84 -9.02 12.99
N LEU A 157 5.78 -8.56 11.75
CA LEU A 157 5.45 -9.38 10.57
C LEU A 157 6.63 -10.26 10.12
N PHE A 158 7.85 -9.71 10.16
CA PHE A 158 9.05 -10.32 9.58
C PHE A 158 10.22 -10.27 10.57
N PRO A 159 10.14 -11.00 11.71
CA PRO A 159 11.16 -10.94 12.77
C PRO A 159 12.53 -11.47 12.35
N ASP A 160 12.60 -12.21 11.26
CA ASP A 160 13.83 -12.76 10.65
C ASP A 160 14.53 -11.75 9.72
N CYS A 161 13.90 -10.61 9.39
CA CYS A 161 14.41 -9.64 8.44
C CYS A 161 14.92 -8.37 9.17
N PRO A 162 16.24 -8.07 9.15
CA PRO A 162 16.75 -6.87 9.78
C PRO A 162 16.34 -5.61 9.02
N ASN A 163 15.95 -4.55 9.73
CA ASN A 163 15.76 -3.22 9.18
C ASN A 163 17.02 -2.37 9.42
N LEU A 164 17.62 -1.89 8.33
CA LEU A 164 18.87 -1.09 8.35
C LEU A 164 18.62 0.41 8.56
N GLY A 165 17.36 0.85 8.60
CA GLY A 165 16.97 2.23 8.89
C GLY A 165 17.18 3.19 7.71
N ASP A 166 17.89 4.30 7.95
CA ASP A 166 18.07 5.41 7.01
C ASP A 166 19.02 5.04 5.88
N ILE A 167 18.49 4.91 4.65
CA ILE A 167 19.27 4.52 3.47
C ILE A 167 20.42 5.48 3.13
N THR A 168 20.35 6.74 3.59
CA THR A 168 21.41 7.73 3.37
C THR A 168 22.66 7.49 4.22
N LYS A 169 22.56 6.60 5.21
CA LYS A 169 23.63 6.26 6.17
C LYS A 169 24.19 4.87 5.99
N ILE A 170 23.66 4.11 5.03
CA ILE A 170 24.08 2.73 4.80
C ILE A 170 25.38 2.70 3.99
N ASP A 171 26.39 2.00 4.54
CA ASP A 171 27.54 1.54 3.78
C ASP A 171 27.16 0.28 2.99
N TRP A 172 26.94 0.42 1.70
CA TRP A 172 26.47 -0.66 0.83
C TRP A 172 27.53 -1.77 0.64
N ALA A 173 28.83 -1.41 0.66
CA ALA A 173 29.92 -2.40 0.54
C ALA A 173 29.99 -3.29 1.80
N ALA A 174 29.97 -2.68 2.97
CA ALA A 174 29.90 -3.42 4.24
C ALA A 174 28.58 -4.20 4.39
N THR A 175 27.48 -3.67 3.84
CA THR A 175 26.19 -4.36 3.83
C THR A 175 26.24 -5.62 2.96
N GLN A 176 26.84 -5.54 1.77
CA GLN A 176 27.00 -6.68 0.88
C GLN A 176 27.93 -7.73 1.49
N GLU A 177 29.04 -7.31 2.13
CA GLU A 177 29.94 -8.23 2.84
C GLU A 177 29.19 -8.98 3.96
N LYS A 178 28.38 -8.28 4.73
CA LYS A 178 27.65 -8.85 5.88
C LYS A 178 26.49 -9.76 5.48
N TYR A 179 25.67 -9.34 4.52
CA TYR A 179 24.42 -10.02 4.19
C TYR A 179 24.49 -10.84 2.90
N GLY A 180 25.58 -10.71 2.13
CA GLY A 180 25.80 -11.40 0.86
C GLY A 180 25.02 -10.76 -0.31
N GLU A 181 24.96 -11.50 -1.41
CA GLU A 181 24.31 -11.03 -2.65
C GLU A 181 22.80 -10.78 -2.49
N VAL A 182 22.29 -9.86 -3.27
CA VAL A 182 20.87 -9.52 -3.43
C VAL A 182 20.49 -9.76 -4.88
N ASP A 183 19.48 -10.60 -5.13
CA ASP A 183 18.97 -10.86 -6.47
C ASP A 183 17.92 -9.84 -6.88
N MET A 184 17.08 -9.42 -5.94
CA MET A 184 16.00 -8.46 -6.17
C MET A 184 16.09 -7.33 -5.15
N LEU A 185 16.20 -6.09 -5.63
CA LEU A 185 16.08 -4.87 -4.84
C LEU A 185 14.77 -4.16 -5.17
N PHE A 186 13.87 -4.09 -4.21
CA PHE A 186 12.65 -3.30 -4.32
C PHE A 186 12.83 -1.96 -3.61
N TYR A 187 12.37 -0.85 -4.20
CA TYR A 187 12.45 0.46 -3.56
C TYR A 187 11.23 1.33 -3.89
N SER A 188 10.71 1.97 -2.84
CA SER A 188 9.54 2.86 -2.91
C SER A 188 9.87 4.18 -2.23
N THR A 189 10.68 4.98 -2.89
CA THR A 189 11.19 6.24 -2.33
C THR A 189 10.06 7.23 -2.04
N PRO A 190 10.19 8.10 -1.01
CA PRO A 190 9.16 9.06 -0.63
C PRO A 190 8.67 9.90 -1.80
N CYS A 191 7.35 10.03 -1.93
CA CYS A 191 6.68 10.75 -3.01
C CYS A 191 6.16 12.15 -2.61
N GLN A 192 6.46 12.62 -1.40
CA GLN A 192 5.83 13.81 -0.83
C GLN A 192 6.10 15.08 -1.64
N SER A 193 7.27 15.18 -2.27
CA SER A 193 7.63 16.34 -3.10
C SER A 193 7.08 16.27 -4.53
N ILE A 194 6.44 15.18 -4.94
CA ILE A 194 5.87 14.97 -6.28
C ILE A 194 4.39 14.61 -6.27
N SER A 195 3.83 14.21 -5.12
CA SER A 195 2.41 13.84 -5.04
C SER A 195 1.49 15.04 -5.19
N GLN A 196 0.23 14.82 -5.61
CA GLN A 196 -0.78 15.88 -5.69
C GLN A 196 -1.11 16.51 -4.33
N ALA A 197 -0.92 15.77 -3.25
CA ALA A 197 -1.11 16.24 -1.87
C ALA A 197 0.15 16.89 -1.28
N GLY A 198 1.29 16.87 -2.00
CA GLY A 198 2.57 17.41 -1.56
C GLY A 198 2.91 18.76 -2.20
N LEU A 199 4.07 19.30 -1.81
CA LEU A 199 4.55 20.62 -2.27
C LEU A 199 5.01 20.66 -3.74
N GLN A 200 5.02 19.53 -4.43
CA GLN A 200 5.37 19.38 -5.84
C GLN A 200 6.75 19.99 -6.23
N HIS A 201 7.74 19.93 -5.34
CA HIS A 201 9.09 20.44 -5.58
C HIS A 201 9.97 19.54 -6.48
N GLY A 202 9.50 18.33 -6.82
CA GLY A 202 10.24 17.40 -7.66
C GLY A 202 11.19 16.48 -6.90
N PHE A 203 12.08 15.81 -7.64
CA PHE A 203 13.07 14.87 -7.10
C PHE A 203 14.44 15.01 -7.78
N GLU A 204 14.81 16.24 -8.13
CA GLU A 204 16.11 16.56 -8.72
C GLU A 204 17.25 16.14 -7.80
N GLU A 205 18.35 15.66 -8.40
CA GLU A 205 19.55 15.29 -7.65
C GLU A 205 20.11 16.52 -6.90
N GLY A 206 20.44 16.34 -5.63
CA GLY A 206 20.97 17.42 -4.79
C GLY A 206 19.96 18.47 -4.36
N SER A 207 18.68 18.35 -4.72
CA SER A 207 17.64 19.32 -4.34
C SER A 207 17.33 19.36 -2.84
N GLY A 208 17.78 18.37 -2.07
CA GLY A 208 17.46 18.23 -0.63
C GLY A 208 16.00 17.90 -0.35
N THR A 209 15.17 17.66 -1.38
CA THR A 209 13.78 17.22 -1.20
C THR A 209 13.73 15.77 -0.76
N ARG A 210 12.66 15.38 -0.04
CA ARG A 210 12.49 13.96 0.35
C ARG A 210 12.40 13.00 -0.85
N SER A 211 11.88 13.47 -1.97
CA SER A 211 11.81 12.67 -3.19
C SER A 211 13.16 12.51 -3.90
N SER A 212 14.14 13.39 -3.64
CA SER A 212 15.50 13.28 -4.20
C SER A 212 16.30 12.10 -3.62
N ILE A 213 15.81 11.47 -2.56
CA ILE A 213 16.40 10.26 -1.95
C ILE A 213 16.49 9.10 -2.96
N ILE A 214 15.75 9.14 -4.07
CA ILE A 214 15.88 8.15 -5.15
C ILE A 214 17.32 8.05 -5.67
N TRP A 215 18.07 9.16 -5.65
CA TRP A 215 19.46 9.18 -6.10
C TRP A 215 20.42 8.44 -5.16
N THR A 216 20.04 8.28 -3.88
CA THR A 216 20.76 7.42 -2.93
C THR A 216 20.65 5.95 -3.31
N VAL A 217 19.53 5.54 -3.93
CA VAL A 217 19.34 4.16 -4.41
C VAL A 217 20.30 3.82 -5.55
N ARG A 218 20.81 4.82 -6.30
CA ARG A 218 21.83 4.63 -7.33
C ARG A 218 23.06 3.91 -6.79
N ASP A 219 23.55 4.33 -5.62
CA ASP A 219 24.74 3.71 -5.01
C ASP A 219 24.45 2.28 -4.56
N ALA A 220 23.24 2.01 -4.03
CA ALA A 220 22.82 0.66 -3.73
C ALA A 220 22.80 -0.24 -4.99
N LEU A 221 22.23 0.25 -6.09
CA LEU A 221 22.20 -0.48 -7.36
C LEU A 221 23.61 -0.72 -7.93
N ARG A 222 24.49 0.28 -7.84
CA ARG A 222 25.87 0.21 -8.34
C ARG A 222 26.74 -0.79 -7.57
N ILE A 223 26.55 -0.87 -6.25
CA ILE A 223 27.39 -1.71 -5.38
C ILE A 223 26.80 -3.12 -5.27
N LEU A 224 25.52 -3.24 -4.95
CA LEU A 224 24.86 -4.54 -4.77
C LEU A 224 24.62 -5.26 -6.10
N GLN A 225 24.49 -4.51 -7.20
CA GLN A 225 24.21 -5.02 -8.55
C GLN A 225 23.15 -6.14 -8.55
N PRO A 226 21.95 -5.91 -7.99
CA PRO A 226 20.92 -6.93 -7.97
C PRO A 226 20.56 -7.34 -9.40
N ARG A 227 20.21 -8.60 -9.60
CA ARG A 227 19.76 -9.12 -10.91
C ARG A 227 18.48 -8.45 -11.38
N PHE A 228 17.61 -8.09 -10.42
CA PHE A 228 16.36 -7.37 -10.66
C PHE A 228 16.23 -6.18 -9.71
N ALA A 229 15.65 -5.10 -10.20
CA ALA A 229 15.29 -3.97 -9.37
C ALA A 229 13.86 -3.51 -9.72
N CYS A 230 13.10 -3.03 -8.75
CA CYS A 230 11.76 -2.51 -9.00
C CYS A 230 11.50 -1.25 -8.17
N LEU A 231 11.23 -0.15 -8.87
CA LEU A 231 10.70 1.08 -8.29
C LEU A 231 9.17 1.04 -8.26
N GLU A 232 8.59 1.47 -7.15
CA GLU A 232 7.19 1.90 -7.11
C GLU A 232 7.10 3.36 -6.71
N ASN A 233 6.14 4.09 -7.30
CA ASN A 233 5.85 5.47 -6.88
C ASN A 233 4.45 5.92 -7.32
N VAL A 234 4.06 7.13 -6.93
CA VAL A 234 2.79 7.74 -7.34
C VAL A 234 2.76 8.02 -8.86
N ALA A 235 1.56 7.95 -9.45
CA ALA A 235 1.37 8.22 -10.89
C ALA A 235 1.86 9.61 -11.32
N ALA A 236 1.88 10.58 -10.41
CA ALA A 236 2.40 11.93 -10.69
C ALA A 236 3.86 11.94 -11.15
N MET A 237 4.67 10.93 -10.78
CA MET A 237 6.08 10.81 -11.18
C MET A 237 6.26 10.77 -12.70
N VAL A 238 5.28 10.27 -13.43
CA VAL A 238 5.27 10.21 -14.90
C VAL A 238 4.35 11.27 -15.54
N SER A 239 3.87 12.25 -14.75
CA SER A 239 3.14 13.40 -15.29
C SER A 239 4.06 14.29 -16.14
N GLN A 240 3.48 15.11 -17.00
CA GLN A 240 4.23 16.03 -17.86
C GLN A 240 5.27 16.86 -17.09
N LYS A 241 4.95 17.28 -15.86
CA LYS A 241 5.83 18.07 -14.98
C LYS A 241 7.07 17.30 -14.54
N PHE A 242 6.93 16.03 -14.16
CA PHE A 242 8.00 15.24 -13.54
C PHE A 242 8.61 14.19 -14.47
N LYS A 243 8.01 13.98 -15.65
CA LYS A 243 8.53 13.04 -16.65
C LYS A 243 10.01 13.23 -17.00
N PRO A 244 10.54 14.46 -17.20
CA PRO A 244 11.97 14.63 -17.51
C PRO A 244 12.88 14.04 -16.44
N MET A 245 12.56 14.20 -15.16
CA MET A 245 13.34 13.61 -14.06
C MET A 245 13.19 12.09 -13.98
N PHE A 246 11.99 11.56 -14.30
CA PHE A 246 11.79 10.11 -14.40
C PHE A 246 12.60 9.52 -15.55
N ASP A 247 12.69 10.21 -16.69
CA ASP A 247 13.49 9.78 -17.83
C ASP A 247 14.98 9.79 -17.47
N LEU A 248 15.47 10.81 -16.76
CA LEU A 248 16.86 10.83 -16.24
C LEU A 248 17.15 9.66 -15.30
N TRP A 249 16.21 9.29 -14.44
CA TRP A 249 16.36 8.10 -13.59
C TRP A 249 16.45 6.81 -14.42
N ARG A 250 15.66 6.70 -15.47
CA ARG A 250 15.73 5.56 -16.40
C ARG A 250 17.07 5.50 -17.14
N GLU A 251 17.58 6.64 -17.59
CA GLU A 251 18.91 6.73 -18.19
C GLU A 251 19.99 6.30 -17.21
N GLU A 252 19.88 6.67 -15.94
CA GLU A 252 20.82 6.25 -14.91
C GLU A 252 20.77 4.74 -14.68
N THR A 253 19.58 4.15 -14.62
CA THR A 253 19.46 2.69 -14.52
C THR A 253 20.03 1.97 -15.75
N ASP A 254 19.90 2.53 -16.95
CA ASP A 254 20.52 1.99 -18.15
C ASP A 254 22.07 2.06 -18.11
N ARG A 255 22.63 3.17 -17.63
CA ARG A 255 24.10 3.30 -17.40
C ARG A 255 24.63 2.28 -16.40
N LEU A 256 23.81 1.89 -15.42
CA LEU A 256 24.13 0.86 -14.45
C LEU A 256 23.94 -0.58 -15.00
N GLY A 257 23.64 -0.73 -16.29
CA GLY A 257 23.53 -2.02 -16.96
C GLY A 257 22.13 -2.65 -16.96
N TYR A 258 21.10 -1.91 -16.57
CA TYR A 258 19.73 -2.43 -16.54
C TYR A 258 18.96 -2.07 -17.82
N ALA A 259 18.09 -2.98 -18.26
CA ALA A 259 16.95 -2.66 -19.12
C ALA A 259 15.71 -2.48 -18.26
N SER A 260 15.04 -1.34 -18.41
CA SER A 260 13.96 -0.92 -17.50
C SER A 260 12.63 -0.78 -18.24
N PHE A 261 11.59 -1.40 -17.70
CA PHE A 261 10.23 -1.46 -18.20
C PHE A 261 9.32 -0.70 -17.26
N ALA A 262 8.59 0.30 -17.77
CA ALA A 262 7.73 1.15 -16.96
C ALA A 262 6.25 0.94 -17.31
N LYS A 263 5.38 0.86 -16.30
CA LYS A 263 3.93 0.79 -16.49
C LYS A 263 3.15 1.38 -15.33
N LEU A 264 2.11 2.15 -15.65
CA LEU A 264 1.08 2.54 -14.70
C LEU A 264 0.11 1.38 -14.49
N LEU A 265 -0.07 0.97 -13.23
CA LEU A 265 -1.01 -0.06 -12.83
C LEU A 265 -2.04 0.52 -11.85
N ASN A 266 -3.29 0.04 -11.95
CA ASN A 266 -4.35 0.42 -11.03
C ASN A 266 -4.77 -0.79 -10.21
N ALA A 267 -4.87 -0.66 -8.90
CA ALA A 267 -5.22 -1.75 -8.00
C ALA A 267 -6.55 -2.45 -8.36
N LYS A 268 -7.53 -1.71 -8.86
CA LYS A 268 -8.82 -2.27 -9.32
C LYS A 268 -8.68 -3.28 -10.46
N ASP A 269 -7.62 -3.16 -11.25
CA ASP A 269 -7.36 -4.04 -12.40
C ASP A 269 -6.67 -5.35 -11.97
N TYR A 270 -6.41 -5.50 -10.66
CA TYR A 270 -5.70 -6.63 -10.03
C TYR A 270 -6.43 -7.19 -8.81
N GLY A 271 -7.77 -7.06 -8.76
CA GLY A 271 -8.62 -7.76 -7.78
C GLY A 271 -8.98 -6.96 -6.53
N VAL A 272 -8.48 -5.74 -6.34
CA VAL A 272 -8.79 -4.91 -5.17
C VAL A 272 -9.76 -3.78 -5.53
N PRO A 273 -10.88 -3.59 -4.81
CA PRO A 273 -11.87 -2.57 -5.11
C PRO A 273 -11.39 -1.16 -4.70
N GLN A 274 -10.21 -0.77 -5.15
CA GLN A 274 -9.57 0.50 -4.86
C GLN A 274 -9.04 1.14 -6.16
N ASN A 275 -9.43 2.38 -6.43
CA ASN A 275 -8.88 3.15 -7.55
C ASN A 275 -7.55 3.79 -7.14
N ARG A 276 -6.47 3.04 -7.26
CA ARG A 276 -5.11 3.45 -6.85
C ARG A 276 -4.12 3.23 -7.97
N ASN A 277 -3.77 4.32 -8.66
CA ASN A 277 -2.76 4.31 -9.73
C ASN A 277 -1.35 4.44 -9.15
N ARG A 278 -0.44 3.57 -9.58
CA ARG A 278 1.00 3.63 -9.25
C ARG A 278 1.83 3.35 -10.48
N ILE A 279 2.94 4.06 -10.60
CA ILE A 279 3.99 3.74 -11.58
C ILE A 279 4.90 2.66 -11.01
N PHE A 280 5.19 1.66 -11.81
CA PHE A 280 6.22 0.66 -11.55
C PHE A 280 7.27 0.71 -12.62
N LEU A 281 8.54 0.65 -12.24
CA LEU A 281 9.68 0.50 -13.13
C LEU A 281 10.40 -0.79 -12.76
N PHE A 282 10.17 -1.85 -13.53
CA PHE A 282 10.85 -3.13 -13.35
C PHE A 282 12.10 -3.15 -14.21
N SER A 283 13.25 -3.40 -13.59
CA SER A 283 14.58 -3.33 -14.22
C SER A 283 15.29 -4.67 -14.13
N VAL A 284 15.85 -5.12 -15.24
CA VAL A 284 16.57 -6.40 -15.39
C VAL A 284 18.01 -6.11 -15.77
N HIS A 285 18.96 -6.60 -14.99
CA HIS A 285 20.39 -6.42 -15.26
C HIS A 285 20.81 -7.26 -16.46
N LYS A 286 21.24 -6.60 -17.54
CA LYS A 286 21.51 -7.23 -18.85
C LYS A 286 22.52 -8.39 -18.74
N GLU A 287 23.71 -8.13 -18.18
CA GLU A 287 24.77 -9.14 -18.09
C GLU A 287 24.40 -10.33 -17.20
N LYS A 288 23.77 -10.07 -16.03
CA LYS A 288 23.34 -11.14 -15.12
C LYS A 288 22.19 -11.99 -15.64
N ASN A 289 21.57 -11.59 -16.77
CA ASN A 289 20.53 -12.33 -17.47
C ASN A 289 20.97 -12.78 -18.88
N GLY A 290 22.27 -13.02 -19.08
CA GLY A 290 22.80 -13.57 -20.31
C GLY A 290 22.79 -12.61 -21.51
N GLY A 291 22.75 -11.30 -21.27
CA GLY A 291 22.66 -10.27 -22.30
C GLY A 291 21.22 -9.94 -22.74
N GLU A 292 20.28 -10.78 -22.38
CA GLU A 292 18.86 -10.56 -22.66
C GLU A 292 18.15 -9.98 -21.43
N ALA A 293 17.35 -8.96 -21.67
CA ALA A 293 16.53 -8.36 -20.64
C ALA A 293 15.12 -8.16 -21.16
N ASN A 294 14.20 -8.97 -20.70
CA ASN A 294 12.80 -8.87 -21.07
C ASN A 294 11.91 -8.98 -19.83
N TYR A 295 10.87 -8.15 -19.77
CA TYR A 295 9.84 -8.22 -18.73
C TYR A 295 8.51 -7.71 -19.26
N ASN A 296 7.44 -8.44 -18.99
CA ASN A 296 6.08 -8.02 -19.30
C ASN A 296 5.24 -7.90 -18.04
N PHE A 297 4.69 -6.72 -17.86
CA PHE A 297 3.73 -6.49 -16.77
C PHE A 297 2.48 -7.36 -16.91
N PRO A 298 1.86 -7.74 -15.78
CA PRO A 298 0.63 -8.52 -15.80
C PRO A 298 -0.46 -7.79 -16.59
N LYS A 299 -1.28 -8.59 -17.31
CA LYS A 299 -2.47 -8.07 -17.98
C LYS A 299 -3.55 -7.77 -16.95
N PRO A 300 -4.29 -6.65 -17.12
CA PRO A 300 -5.43 -6.35 -16.27
C PRO A 300 -6.54 -7.39 -16.44
N PHE A 301 -7.35 -7.59 -15.41
CA PHE A 301 -8.53 -8.44 -15.46
C PHE A 301 -9.73 -7.75 -14.78
N ALA A 302 -10.93 -8.26 -15.07
CA ALA A 302 -12.16 -7.68 -14.55
C ALA A 302 -12.22 -7.81 -13.01
N LEU A 303 -12.50 -6.71 -12.35
CA LEU A 303 -12.71 -6.67 -10.91
C LEU A 303 -13.99 -7.45 -10.53
N LYS A 304 -13.84 -8.47 -9.72
CA LYS A 304 -14.96 -9.26 -9.18
C LYS A 304 -15.30 -8.87 -7.76
N THR A 305 -14.28 -8.50 -6.97
CA THR A 305 -14.41 -8.09 -5.56
C THR A 305 -15.10 -6.73 -5.49
N LYS A 306 -16.15 -6.62 -4.70
CA LYS A 306 -16.86 -5.37 -4.40
C LYS A 306 -16.33 -4.78 -3.09
N LEU A 307 -16.55 -3.48 -2.89
CA LEU A 307 -16.17 -2.83 -1.62
C LEU A 307 -16.78 -3.55 -0.40
N LYS A 308 -18.02 -4.00 -0.50
CA LYS A 308 -18.72 -4.72 0.58
C LYS A 308 -18.00 -6.01 1.01
N ASP A 309 -17.27 -6.67 0.10
CA ASP A 309 -16.59 -7.94 0.39
C ASP A 309 -15.35 -7.75 1.28
N VAL A 310 -14.89 -6.51 1.47
CA VAL A 310 -13.78 -6.14 2.34
C VAL A 310 -14.22 -5.45 3.62
N LEU A 311 -15.51 -5.11 3.73
CA LEU A 311 -16.08 -4.48 4.92
C LEU A 311 -16.30 -5.50 6.04
N GLU A 312 -16.23 -5.02 7.27
CA GLU A 312 -16.61 -5.79 8.46
C GLU A 312 -18.12 -5.80 8.64
N ASP A 313 -18.69 -6.94 9.07
CA ASP A 313 -20.12 -7.11 9.28
C ASP A 313 -20.64 -6.25 10.43
N SER A 314 -19.83 -6.05 11.46
CA SER A 314 -20.13 -5.21 12.64
C SER A 314 -18.97 -4.26 12.90
N VAL A 315 -19.27 -2.99 13.11
CA VAL A 315 -18.30 -1.93 13.29
C VAL A 315 -18.70 -1.06 14.49
N ASP A 316 -17.76 -0.79 15.36
CA ASP A 316 -17.95 0.07 16.55
C ASP A 316 -18.52 1.45 16.16
N THR A 317 -19.42 1.97 17.00
CA THR A 317 -20.13 3.25 16.78
C THR A 317 -19.21 4.45 16.59
N ARG A 318 -17.99 4.43 17.15
CA ARG A 318 -16.98 5.49 17.00
C ARG A 318 -16.56 5.76 15.55
N TYR A 319 -16.76 4.81 14.63
CA TYR A 319 -16.44 5.01 13.21
C TYR A 319 -17.53 5.79 12.46
N TYR A 320 -18.74 5.87 13.00
CA TYR A 320 -19.84 6.56 12.36
C TYR A 320 -19.73 8.07 12.53
N LEU A 321 -20.06 8.82 11.51
CA LEU A 321 -20.12 10.26 11.56
C LEU A 321 -21.38 10.71 12.32
N ASN A 322 -21.27 11.80 13.06
CA ASN A 322 -22.43 12.38 13.70
C ASN A 322 -23.46 12.84 12.66
N PRO A 323 -24.77 12.89 13.02
CA PRO A 323 -25.83 13.22 12.06
C PRO A 323 -25.66 14.55 11.33
N VAL A 324 -25.08 15.57 11.96
CA VAL A 324 -24.82 16.88 11.32
C VAL A 324 -23.84 16.73 10.17
N LYS A 325 -22.71 16.03 10.38
CA LYS A 325 -21.73 15.75 9.33
C LYS A 325 -22.29 14.83 8.24
N VAL A 326 -23.17 13.89 8.59
CA VAL A 326 -23.89 13.07 7.61
C VAL A 326 -24.80 13.94 6.76
N GLN A 327 -25.51 14.90 7.33
CA GLN A 327 -26.34 15.84 6.57
C GLN A 327 -25.56 16.64 5.55
N GLU A 328 -24.45 17.22 5.95
CA GLU A 328 -23.56 17.98 5.07
C GLU A 328 -23.04 17.10 3.92
N PHE A 329 -22.58 15.88 4.26
CA PHE A 329 -22.08 14.93 3.28
C PHE A 329 -23.16 14.53 2.26
N VAL A 330 -24.36 14.18 2.72
CA VAL A 330 -25.47 13.78 1.83
C VAL A 330 -25.94 14.94 0.98
N LYS A 331 -26.13 16.14 1.54
CA LYS A 331 -26.47 17.33 0.75
C LYS A 331 -25.48 17.56 -0.39
N LYS A 332 -24.18 17.42 -0.09
CA LYS A 332 -23.12 17.63 -1.10
C LYS A 332 -23.07 16.54 -2.17
N ASN A 333 -23.52 15.32 -1.87
CA ASN A 333 -23.38 14.17 -2.74
C ASN A 333 -24.71 13.52 -3.14
N LEU A 334 -25.86 14.19 -2.90
CA LEU A 334 -27.19 13.60 -3.04
C LEU A 334 -27.43 12.95 -4.42
N VAL A 335 -27.07 13.64 -5.50
CA VAL A 335 -27.25 13.13 -6.87
C VAL A 335 -26.48 11.83 -7.06
N LYS A 336 -25.19 11.80 -6.66
CA LYS A 336 -24.37 10.59 -6.77
C LYS A 336 -24.89 9.44 -5.92
N ILE A 337 -25.40 9.73 -4.71
CA ILE A 337 -25.98 8.73 -3.82
C ILE A 337 -27.24 8.13 -4.46
N GLN A 338 -28.11 8.96 -5.07
CA GLN A 338 -29.30 8.50 -5.77
C GLN A 338 -28.96 7.67 -7.02
N GLU A 339 -27.98 8.10 -7.82
CA GLU A 339 -27.49 7.35 -8.98
C GLU A 339 -26.95 5.97 -8.57
N TYR A 340 -26.12 5.91 -7.52
CA TYR A 340 -25.60 4.65 -6.98
C TYR A 340 -26.70 3.74 -6.46
N ALA A 341 -27.65 4.29 -5.71
CA ALA A 341 -28.74 3.53 -5.14
C ALA A 341 -29.71 3.01 -6.23
N ALA A 342 -29.93 3.78 -7.30
CA ALA A 342 -30.74 3.36 -8.44
C ALA A 342 -30.08 2.26 -9.29
N ALA A 343 -28.74 2.25 -9.35
CA ALA A 343 -27.94 1.25 -10.07
C ALA A 343 -27.67 -0.04 -9.27
N SER A 344 -28.07 -0.10 -8.00
CA SER A 344 -27.82 -1.25 -7.12
C SER A 344 -29.01 -2.20 -7.13
N ASP A 345 -28.78 -3.44 -7.54
CA ASP A 345 -29.77 -4.55 -7.43
C ASP A 345 -29.88 -5.13 -6.01
N GLU A 346 -29.11 -4.60 -5.06
CA GLU A 346 -29.03 -5.15 -3.71
C GLU A 346 -29.97 -4.42 -2.73
N PRO A 347 -30.58 -5.17 -1.79
CA PRO A 347 -31.36 -4.53 -0.76
C PRO A 347 -30.47 -3.64 0.10
N ILE A 348 -30.92 -2.43 0.35
CA ILE A 348 -30.28 -1.47 1.24
C ILE A 348 -30.10 -2.13 2.60
N ALA A 349 -28.87 -2.13 3.10
CA ALA A 349 -28.53 -2.76 4.38
C ALA A 349 -29.48 -2.28 5.49
N LYS A 350 -29.99 -3.21 6.28
CA LYS A 350 -30.75 -2.87 7.49
C LYS A 350 -29.82 -2.16 8.47
N MET A 351 -30.35 -1.13 9.13
CA MET A 351 -29.62 -0.46 10.21
C MET A 351 -29.27 -1.49 11.30
N PRO A 352 -27.99 -1.62 11.71
CA PRO A 352 -27.61 -2.45 12.84
C PRO A 352 -28.41 -2.05 14.09
N GLU A 353 -28.86 -3.02 14.89
CA GLU A 353 -29.64 -2.75 16.11
C GLU A 353 -28.87 -1.88 17.10
N GLU A 354 -27.56 -2.13 17.24
CA GLU A 354 -26.65 -1.34 18.06
C GLU A 354 -26.65 0.15 17.67
N LEU A 355 -26.75 0.43 16.38
CA LEU A 355 -26.83 1.79 15.89
C LEU A 355 -28.19 2.44 16.16
N LYS A 356 -29.26 1.65 16.15
CA LYS A 356 -30.60 2.11 16.53
C LYS A 356 -30.65 2.54 17.99
N ASP A 357 -30.05 1.77 18.88
CA ASP A 357 -30.02 2.07 20.32
C ASP A 357 -29.10 3.27 20.62
N TRP A 358 -27.97 3.35 19.97
CA TRP A 358 -27.08 4.50 20.04
C TRP A 358 -27.77 5.79 19.56
N MET A 359 -28.54 5.70 18.49
CA MET A 359 -29.28 6.86 17.95
C MET A 359 -30.44 7.31 18.86
N LYS A 360 -31.04 6.44 19.64
CA LYS A 360 -32.09 6.82 20.61
C LYS A 360 -31.53 7.75 21.73
N GLY A 361 -30.27 7.59 22.07
CA GLY A 361 -29.56 8.44 23.06
C GLY A 361 -29.08 9.79 22.53
N TYR A 362 -29.17 10.04 21.22
CA TYR A 362 -28.68 11.29 20.60
C TYR A 362 -29.76 12.38 20.64
N SER A 363 -29.50 13.47 21.36
CA SER A 363 -30.36 14.66 21.39
C SER A 363 -29.67 15.86 20.71
N ALA A 364 -30.38 16.55 19.83
CA ALA A 364 -29.90 17.78 19.20
C ALA A 364 -29.69 18.93 20.19
N SER A 365 -30.26 18.82 21.41
CA SER A 365 -30.12 19.83 22.48
C SER A 365 -28.72 19.89 23.10
N ASP A 366 -27.88 18.87 22.89
CA ASP A 366 -26.54 18.74 23.50
C ASP A 366 -25.42 19.36 22.67
N GLY A 367 -25.75 20.29 21.78
CA GLY A 367 -24.74 21.03 20.99
C GLY A 367 -23.91 20.15 20.04
N GLY A 368 -24.45 18.99 19.64
CA GLY A 368 -23.80 18.06 18.72
C GLY A 368 -22.71 17.18 19.34
N LYS A 369 -22.58 17.15 20.66
CA LYS A 369 -21.72 16.19 21.35
C LYS A 369 -22.32 14.79 21.28
N MET A 370 -21.50 13.80 20.87
CA MET A 370 -21.89 12.41 20.89
C MET A 370 -22.14 11.92 22.32
N PRO A 371 -23.14 11.07 22.58
CA PRO A 371 -23.23 10.38 23.87
C PRO A 371 -21.93 9.56 24.07
N THR A 372 -21.23 9.82 25.16
CA THR A 372 -20.11 8.98 25.59
C THR A 372 -20.70 7.64 26.03
N VAL A 373 -20.38 6.59 25.35
CA VAL A 373 -20.58 5.21 25.84
C VAL A 373 -19.67 5.08 27.06
N GLY A 374 -20.28 4.73 28.21
CA GLY A 374 -19.72 4.79 29.54
C GLY A 374 -18.24 4.43 29.62
N GLU A 375 -17.49 5.31 30.24
CA GLU A 375 -16.10 5.16 30.59
C GLU A 375 -15.89 3.92 31.46
N LYS A 376 -15.31 2.88 30.85
CA LYS A 376 -14.47 1.92 31.57
C LYS A 376 -13.21 1.67 30.74
N GLY A 377 -12.20 2.44 31.03
CA GLY A 377 -10.79 2.07 30.93
C GLY A 377 -10.19 1.99 29.52
N ALA A 378 -9.87 3.12 28.92
CA ALA A 378 -8.71 3.26 28.06
C ALA A 378 -8.26 4.73 28.13
N ALA A 379 -7.00 4.95 28.43
CA ALA A 379 -6.39 6.26 28.54
C ALA A 379 -6.48 7.00 27.19
N ASP A 380 -6.90 8.25 27.27
CA ASP A 380 -6.94 9.19 26.15
C ASP A 380 -5.54 9.50 25.65
N ASP A 381 -5.25 9.07 24.41
CA ASP A 381 -4.14 9.56 23.60
C ASP A 381 -4.67 10.37 22.40
N ASP A 382 -5.56 11.31 22.64
CA ASP A 382 -5.99 12.32 21.67
C ASP A 382 -5.64 13.74 22.13
N ALA A 383 -4.35 14.01 22.27
CA ALA A 383 -3.84 15.36 22.37
C ALA A 383 -2.80 15.60 21.29
N ASN A 384 -3.26 15.79 20.07
CA ASN A 384 -2.52 16.57 19.07
C ASN A 384 -3.49 17.23 18.09
N THR A 385 -4.03 18.37 18.52
CA THR A 385 -4.71 19.32 17.65
C THR A 385 -3.68 20.01 16.78
N ASP A 386 -3.63 19.65 15.51
CA ASP A 386 -2.96 20.45 14.49
C ASP A 386 -3.69 21.78 14.33
N SER A 387 -3.15 22.81 14.96
CA SER A 387 -3.41 24.20 14.61
C SER A 387 -2.65 24.52 13.33
N ALA A 388 -3.27 24.32 12.18
CA ALA A 388 -2.83 24.99 10.96
C ALA A 388 -3.36 26.43 11.00
N SER A 389 -2.57 27.35 11.47
CA SER A 389 -2.74 28.78 11.20
C SER A 389 -2.33 29.07 9.78
N ASN A 390 -3.23 29.74 9.04
CA ASN A 390 -2.96 30.45 7.82
C ASN A 390 -1.77 31.42 7.99
N GLU A 391 -0.78 31.32 7.11
CA GLU A 391 -0.14 32.41 6.39
C GLU A 391 0.63 31.83 5.20
#